data_3baf3b00fdc8d9af8d5b1118be7f91ee
#
_entry.id   3baf3b00fdc8d9af8d5b1118be7f91ee
#
_cell.length_a   1.000
_cell.length_b   1.000
_cell.length_c   1.000
_cell.angle_alpha   90.00
_cell.angle_beta   90.00
_cell.angle_gamma   90.00
#
_symmetry.space_group_name_H-M   'P 1'
#
loop_
_entity.id
_entity.type
_entity.pdbx_description
1 polymer ?
#
loop_
_entity_poly.entity_id
_entity_poly.type
_entity_poly.pdbx_seq_one_letter_code
_entity_poly.pdbx_strand_id
1 'polypeptide(L)'
;MALLEDVKNYLDITWTDTDSDLKLTGIIERGQNFLNKKTNSSLDYETEGRAKELLLEYCRFSRNGILNEFEIAYLPMLKDLIEDNGGSYGS
;
A
#
# COMPACT_ATOMS: atom_id res chain seq x y z
N MET A 1 12.09 1.52 10.43
CA MET A 1 11.74 0.77 9.23
C MET A 1 11.72 1.72 8.03
N ALA A 2 12.47 1.39 6.98
CA ALA A 2 12.60 2.27 5.80
C ALA A 2 11.26 2.57 5.15
N LEU A 3 10.36 1.59 5.11
CA LEU A 3 9.03 1.77 4.51
C LEU A 3 8.19 2.79 5.28
N LEU A 4 8.29 2.82 6.60
CA LEU A 4 7.60 3.81 7.40
C LEU A 4 8.06 5.23 7.05
N GLU A 5 9.37 5.42 6.90
CA GLU A 5 9.91 6.73 6.52
C GLU A 5 9.44 7.12 5.12
N ASP A 6 9.42 6.17 4.18
CA ASP A 6 8.96 6.43 2.82
C ASP A 6 7.49 6.86 2.81
N VAL A 7 6.65 6.18 3.61
CA VAL A 7 5.23 6.53 3.71
C VAL A 7 5.06 7.91 4.33
N LYS A 8 5.83 8.21 5.39
CA LYS A 8 5.75 9.52 6.02
C LYS A 8 6.15 10.62 5.04
N ASN A 9 7.21 10.41 4.27
CA ASN A 9 7.63 11.37 3.26
C ASN A 9 6.57 11.56 2.18
N TYR A 10 5.98 10.48 1.72
CA TYR A 10 4.95 10.53 0.69
C TYR A 10 3.71 11.29 1.15
N LEU A 11 3.33 11.11 2.43
CA LEU A 11 2.16 11.75 3.01
C LEU A 11 2.46 13.12 3.62
N ASP A 12 3.70 13.57 3.49
CA ASP A 12 4.13 14.88 4.00
C ASP A 12 3.98 14.97 5.52
N ILE A 13 4.25 13.87 6.22
CA ILE A 13 4.18 13.81 7.68
C ILE A 13 5.54 14.18 8.25
N THR A 14 5.58 15.26 9.03
CA THR A 14 6.84 15.80 9.55
C THR A 14 7.05 15.57 11.05
N TRP A 15 6.00 15.19 11.78
CA TRP A 15 6.12 14.95 13.21
C TRP A 15 6.62 13.54 13.51
N THR A 16 7.21 13.39 14.70
CA THR A 16 7.57 12.10 15.25
C THR A 16 6.78 11.89 16.54
N ASP A 17 5.90 10.91 16.53
CA ASP A 17 5.04 10.59 17.66
C ASP A 17 4.81 9.08 17.64
N THR A 18 5.15 8.42 18.76
CA THR A 18 5.09 6.97 18.85
C THR A 18 3.70 6.42 18.53
N ASP A 19 2.65 7.06 19.05
CA ASP A 19 1.28 6.58 18.82
C ASP A 19 0.88 6.73 17.35
N SER A 20 1.24 7.84 16.72
CA SER A 20 0.96 8.08 15.30
C SER A 20 1.75 7.11 14.43
N ASP A 21 3.01 6.84 14.79
CA ASP A 21 3.85 5.90 14.05
C ASP A 21 3.29 4.48 14.15
N LEU A 22 2.77 4.08 15.32
CA LEU A 22 2.15 2.76 15.49
C LEU A 22 0.89 2.62 14.64
N LYS A 23 0.07 3.67 14.59
CA LYS A 23 -1.13 3.67 13.75
C LYS A 23 -0.76 3.56 12.27
N LEU A 24 0.23 4.31 11.84
CA LEU A 24 0.69 4.29 10.46
C LEU A 24 1.29 2.94 10.10
N THR A 25 2.08 2.35 11.00
CA THR A 25 2.62 1.01 10.80
C THR A 25 1.51 -0.01 10.61
N GLY A 26 0.44 0.09 11.40
CA GLY A 26 -0.73 -0.77 11.24
C GLY A 26 -1.40 -0.63 9.89
N ILE A 27 -1.52 0.60 9.38
CA ILE A 27 -2.05 0.85 8.04
C ILE A 27 -1.16 0.22 6.98
N ILE A 28 0.15 0.39 7.11
CA ILE A 28 1.12 -0.19 6.18
C ILE A 28 0.98 -1.72 6.14
N GLU A 29 0.92 -2.36 7.30
CA GLU A 29 0.77 -3.81 7.39
C GLU A 29 -0.52 -4.30 6.74
N ARG A 30 -1.62 -3.60 6.99
CA ARG A 30 -2.91 -3.94 6.37
C ARG A 30 -2.86 -3.78 4.86
N GLY A 31 -2.18 -2.73 4.38
CA GLY A 31 -2.01 -2.51 2.96
C GLY A 31 -1.17 -3.61 2.30
N GLN A 32 -0.08 -4.01 2.94
CA GLN A 32 0.76 -5.10 2.45
C GLN A 32 -0.03 -6.41 2.38
N ASN A 33 -0.80 -6.70 3.43
CA ASN A 33 -1.63 -7.91 3.46
C ASN A 33 -2.69 -7.89 2.36
N PHE A 34 -3.33 -6.73 2.16
CA PHE A 34 -4.32 -6.55 1.11
C PHE A 34 -3.73 -6.84 -0.27
N LEU A 35 -2.59 -6.22 -0.58
CA LEU A 35 -1.96 -6.37 -1.90
C LEU A 35 -1.38 -7.78 -2.10
N ASN A 36 -0.76 -8.35 -1.05
CA ASN A 36 -0.26 -9.71 -1.11
C ASN A 36 -1.37 -10.70 -1.37
N LYS A 37 -2.52 -10.50 -0.73
CA LYS A 37 -3.68 -11.37 -0.90
C LYS A 37 -4.26 -11.25 -2.31
N LYS A 38 -4.35 -10.02 -2.83
CA LYS A 38 -4.86 -9.79 -4.19
C LYS A 38 -3.99 -10.43 -5.26
N THR A 39 -2.67 -10.40 -5.07
CA THR A 39 -1.72 -10.97 -6.02
C THR A 39 -1.37 -12.42 -5.73
N ASN A 40 -1.81 -12.93 -4.58
CA ASN A 40 -1.45 -14.25 -4.07
C ASN A 40 0.07 -14.45 -4.06
N SER A 41 0.79 -13.43 -3.59
CA SER A 41 2.24 -13.35 -3.68
C SER A 41 2.78 -12.46 -2.57
N SER A 42 4.03 -12.69 -2.17
CA SER A 42 4.72 -11.79 -1.24
C SER A 42 5.47 -10.75 -2.06
N LEU A 43 4.98 -9.52 -2.01
CA LEU A 43 5.53 -8.44 -2.83
C LEU A 43 6.66 -7.70 -2.12
N ASP A 44 7.58 -7.12 -2.90
CA ASP A 44 8.62 -6.26 -2.40
C ASP A 44 8.13 -4.82 -2.44
N TYR A 45 8.01 -4.21 -1.26
CA TYR A 45 7.52 -2.84 -1.12
C TYR A 45 8.63 -1.82 -0.86
N GLU A 46 9.87 -2.28 -0.74
CA GLU A 46 10.98 -1.37 -0.46
C GLU A 46 11.70 -0.91 -1.72
N THR A 47 11.63 -1.70 -2.78
CA THR A 47 12.18 -1.32 -4.08
C THR A 47 11.16 -0.47 -4.84
N GLU A 48 11.60 0.60 -5.48
CA GLU A 48 10.72 1.42 -6.30
C GLU A 48 10.03 0.57 -7.36
N GLY A 49 8.72 0.76 -7.49
CA GLY A 49 7.93 0.02 -8.45
C GLY A 49 6.45 0.11 -8.15
N ARG A 50 5.67 -0.66 -8.91
CA ARG A 50 4.20 -0.60 -8.86
C ARG A 50 3.65 -1.03 -7.49
N ALA A 51 4.26 -2.06 -6.89
CA ALA A 51 3.80 -2.53 -5.58
C ALA A 51 3.96 -1.44 -4.51
N LYS A 52 5.11 -0.76 -4.50
CA LYS A 52 5.36 0.32 -3.56
C LYS A 52 4.41 1.49 -3.80
N GLU A 53 4.20 1.87 -5.05
CA GLU A 53 3.26 2.95 -5.39
C GLU A 53 1.86 2.65 -4.88
N LEU A 54 1.38 1.44 -5.09
CA LEU A 54 0.05 1.04 -4.63
C LEU A 54 -0.04 1.06 -3.11
N LEU A 55 1.00 0.62 -2.42
CA LEU A 55 1.01 0.67 -0.97
C LEU A 55 0.96 2.10 -0.44
N LEU A 56 1.73 3.00 -1.05
CA LEU A 56 1.73 4.40 -0.65
C LEU A 56 0.35 5.02 -0.85
N GLU A 57 -0.32 4.72 -1.96
CA GLU A 57 -1.67 5.22 -2.22
C GLU A 57 -2.71 4.57 -1.29
N TYR A 58 -2.53 3.30 -0.95
CA TYR A 58 -3.38 2.65 0.04
C TYR A 58 -3.33 3.42 1.37
N CYS A 59 -2.13 3.78 1.81
CA CYS A 59 -1.96 4.54 3.05
C CYS A 59 -2.63 5.91 2.95
N ARG A 60 -2.50 6.59 1.81
CA ARG A 60 -3.12 7.89 1.60
C ARG A 60 -4.64 7.81 1.68
N PHE A 61 -5.24 6.84 0.99
CA PHE A 61 -6.68 6.64 1.01
C PHE A 61 -7.18 6.27 2.41
N SER A 62 -6.43 5.42 3.11
CA SER A 62 -6.79 5.03 4.47
C SER A 62 -6.80 6.23 5.41
N ARG A 63 -5.81 7.10 5.31
CA ARG A 63 -5.74 8.29 6.16
C ARG A 63 -6.82 9.30 5.86
N ASN A 64 -7.28 9.35 4.61
CA ASN A 64 -8.34 10.27 4.20
C ASN A 64 -9.74 9.70 4.44
N GLY A 65 -9.84 8.48 4.97
CA GLY A 65 -11.13 7.86 5.27
C GLY A 65 -11.90 7.39 4.06
N ILE A 66 -11.23 7.21 2.93
CA ILE A 66 -11.87 6.82 1.67
C ILE A 66 -11.27 5.51 1.11
N LEU A 67 -10.84 4.63 2.01
CA LEU A 67 -10.22 3.38 1.61
C LEU A 67 -11.13 2.50 0.74
N ASN A 68 -12.44 2.63 0.94
CA ASN A 68 -13.42 1.91 0.13
C ASN A 68 -13.36 2.28 -1.36
N GLU A 69 -12.76 3.42 -1.70
CA GLU A 69 -12.62 3.86 -3.08
C GLU A 69 -11.29 3.43 -3.72
N PHE A 70 -10.37 2.93 -2.91
CA PHE A 70 -9.01 2.61 -3.37
C PHE A 70 -9.02 1.56 -4.48
N GLU A 71 -9.72 0.46 -4.26
CA GLU A 71 -9.72 -0.65 -5.22
C GLU A 71 -10.29 -0.22 -6.57
N ILE A 72 -11.37 0.56 -6.55
CA ILE A 72 -11.99 1.07 -7.76
C ILE A 72 -11.05 2.03 -8.48
N ALA A 73 -10.46 2.96 -7.74
CA ALA A 73 -9.57 3.98 -8.31
C ALA A 73 -8.33 3.37 -8.96
N TYR A 74 -7.80 2.30 -8.39
CA TYR A 74 -6.54 1.70 -8.85
C TYR A 74 -6.70 0.33 -9.46
N LEU A 75 -7.92 -0.01 -9.87
CA LEU A 75 -8.20 -1.32 -10.48
C LEU A 75 -7.27 -1.67 -11.65
N PRO A 76 -6.99 -0.76 -12.61
CA PRO A 76 -6.07 -1.08 -13.70
C PRO A 76 -4.66 -1.41 -13.21
N MET A 77 -4.15 -0.65 -12.22
CA MET A 77 -2.82 -0.91 -11.66
C MET A 77 -2.78 -2.21 -10.89
N LEU A 78 -3.87 -2.55 -10.18
CA LEU A 78 -3.98 -3.82 -9.47
C LEU A 78 -3.95 -4.99 -10.44
N LYS A 79 -4.66 -4.87 -11.55
CA LYS A 79 -4.65 -5.90 -12.59
C LYS A 79 -3.25 -6.10 -13.17
N ASP A 80 -2.56 -5.01 -13.47
CA ASP A 80 -1.19 -5.06 -13.99
C ASP A 80 -0.25 -5.73 -13.00
N LEU A 81 -0.39 -5.39 -11.71
CA LEU A 81 0.44 -5.96 -10.66
C LEU A 81 0.19 -7.47 -10.53
N ILE A 82 -1.07 -7.89 -10.58
CA ILE A 82 -1.44 -9.30 -10.48
C ILE A 82 -0.87 -10.08 -11.66
N GLU A 83 -0.97 -9.53 -12.87
CA GLU A 83 -0.44 -10.17 -14.09
C GLU A 83 1.09 -10.28 -14.02
N ASP A 84 1.77 -9.23 -13.55
CA ASP A 84 3.23 -9.23 -13.40
C ASP A 84 3.70 -10.35 -12.45
N ASN A 85 2.84 -10.76 -11.51
CA ASN A 85 3.17 -11.80 -10.54
C ASN A 85 2.55 -13.15 -10.90
N GLY A 86 2.11 -13.33 -12.14
CA GLY A 86 1.60 -14.60 -12.64
C GLY A 86 0.20 -14.93 -12.20
N GLY A 87 -0.51 -13.98 -11.60
CA GLY A 87 -1.87 -14.17 -11.15
C GLY A 87 -2.90 -13.75 -12.19
N SER A 88 -4.17 -13.87 -11.80
CA SER A 88 -5.29 -13.46 -12.64
C SER A 88 -6.34 -12.83 -11.75
N TYR A 89 -6.72 -11.59 -12.05
CA TYR A 89 -7.68 -10.87 -11.24
C TYR A 89 -9.06 -11.52 -11.32
N GLY A 90 -9.65 -11.75 -10.14
CA GLY A 90 -10.99 -12.29 -10.05
C GLY A 90 -11.10 -13.80 -10.17
N SER A 91 -9.97 -14.48 -10.21
CA SER A 91 -9.95 -15.95 -10.29
C SER A 91 -9.61 -16.59 -8.95
#